data_3f476522830b07666bcaa4e6c574085e
#
_entry.id   3f476522830b07666bcaa4e6c574085e
#
_cell.length_a   1.000
_cell.length_b   1.000
_cell.length_c   1.000
_cell.angle_alpha   90.00
_cell.angle_beta   90.00
_cell.angle_gamma   90.00
#
_symmetry.space_group_name_H-M   'P 1'
#
loop_
_entity.id
_entity.type
_entity.pdbx_description
1 polymer ?
#
loop_
_entity_poly.entity_id
_entity_poly.type
_entity_poly.pdbx_seq_one_letter_code
_entity_poly.pdbx_strand_id
1 'polypeptide(L)' 'MMKQTEVSAIEAARRLGLGLDYLYSLLWTGKLKGRKVGKRWRIPVEAVEIRLKQQRSV' A
#
# COMPACT_ATOMS: atom_id res chain seq x y z
N MET A 1 -19.97 11.81 -5.42
CA MET A 1 -18.96 10.93 -5.95
C MET A 1 -17.97 10.53 -4.86
N MET A 2 -17.75 9.26 -4.72
CA MET A 2 -16.90 8.77 -3.65
C MET A 2 -15.48 8.58 -4.12
N LYS A 3 -14.58 9.17 -3.39
CA LYS A 3 -13.18 8.97 -3.62
C LYS A 3 -12.69 7.83 -2.76
N GLN A 4 -11.98 6.92 -3.36
CA GLN A 4 -11.39 5.84 -2.62
C GLN A 4 -10.15 6.36 -1.92
N THR A 5 -10.20 6.42 -0.60
CA THR A 5 -9.07 6.94 0.17
C THR A 5 -8.15 5.83 0.67
N GLU A 6 -8.63 4.59 0.58
CA GLU A 6 -7.83 3.44 1.01
C GLU A 6 -7.99 2.33 -0.01
N VAL A 7 -6.95 1.52 -0.12
CA VAL A 7 -6.95 0.37 -1.03
C VAL A 7 -6.56 -0.87 -0.26
N SER A 8 -6.89 -2.03 -0.83
CA SER A 8 -6.50 -3.30 -0.25
C SER A 8 -5.02 -3.56 -0.52
N ALA A 9 -4.48 -4.58 0.18
CA ALA A 9 -3.09 -4.96 -0.04
C ALA A 9 -2.86 -5.39 -1.49
N ILE A 10 -3.81 -6.13 -2.06
CA ILE A 10 -3.68 -6.59 -3.43
C ILE A 10 -3.65 -5.40 -4.38
N GLU A 11 -4.53 -4.44 -4.17
CA GLU A 11 -4.57 -3.27 -5.01
C GLU A 11 -3.30 -2.43 -4.87
N ALA A 12 -2.81 -2.28 -3.64
CA ALA A 12 -1.59 -1.52 -3.40
C ALA A 12 -0.40 -2.19 -4.09
N ALA A 13 -0.31 -3.50 -3.98
CA ALA A 13 0.78 -4.24 -4.63
C ALA A 13 0.73 -4.05 -6.13
N ARG A 14 -0.47 -4.08 -6.69
CA ARG A 14 -0.64 -3.90 -8.13
C ARG A 14 -0.19 -2.51 -8.56
N ARG A 15 -0.58 -1.50 -7.80
CA ARG A 15 -0.22 -0.12 -8.15
C ARG A 15 1.27 0.12 -8.03
N LEU A 16 1.91 -0.53 -7.07
CA LEU A 16 3.34 -0.36 -6.85
C LEU A 16 4.20 -1.31 -7.67
N GLY A 17 3.57 -2.27 -8.34
CA GLY A 17 4.30 -3.24 -9.12
C GLY A 17 5.11 -4.20 -8.27
N LEU A 18 4.63 -4.50 -7.09
CA LEU A 18 5.33 -5.36 -6.14
C LEU A 18 4.62 -6.69 -5.99
N GLY A 19 5.38 -7.70 -5.59
CA GLY A 19 4.78 -8.94 -5.19
C GLY A 19 4.02 -8.78 -3.90
N LEU A 20 2.98 -9.59 -3.72
CA LEU A 20 2.13 -9.46 -2.55
C LEU A 20 2.90 -9.78 -1.27
N ASP A 21 3.78 -10.77 -1.31
CA ASP A 21 4.59 -11.12 -0.14
C ASP A 21 5.48 -9.95 0.28
N TYR A 22 6.07 -9.30 -0.70
CA TYR A 22 6.93 -8.17 -0.41
C TYR A 22 6.11 -7.02 0.18
N LEU A 23 4.91 -6.82 -0.36
CA LEU A 23 4.04 -5.77 0.15
C LEU A 23 3.69 -6.01 1.62
N TYR A 24 3.35 -7.24 1.96
CA TYR A 24 3.06 -7.57 3.35
C TYR A 24 4.27 -7.32 4.24
N SER A 25 5.45 -7.62 3.73
CA SER A 25 6.67 -7.37 4.47
C SER A 25 6.82 -5.89 4.78
N LEU A 26 6.51 -5.03 3.82
CA LEU A 26 6.56 -3.60 4.04
C LEU A 26 5.57 -3.14 5.11
N LEU A 27 4.39 -3.75 5.11
CA LEU A 27 3.37 -3.42 6.10
C LEU A 27 3.78 -3.87 7.50
N TRP A 28 4.31 -5.08 7.60
CA TRP A 28 4.72 -5.62 8.89
C TRP A 28 5.89 -4.86 9.50
N THR A 29 6.79 -4.37 8.68
CA THR A 29 7.98 -3.66 9.17
C THR A 29 7.72 -2.17 9.33
N GLY A 30 6.53 -1.70 8.95
CA GLY A 30 6.20 -0.30 9.08
C GLY A 30 6.78 0.59 8.00
N LYS A 31 7.36 0.00 6.97
CA LYS A 31 7.92 0.80 5.88
C LYS A 31 6.85 1.33 4.95
N LEU A 32 5.68 0.71 4.96
CA LEU A 32 4.54 1.20 4.23
C LEU A 32 3.40 1.39 5.21
N LYS A 33 2.83 2.58 5.20
CA LYS A 33 1.75 2.90 6.12
C LYS A 33 0.50 2.12 5.75
N GLY A 34 -0.10 1.48 6.73
CA GLY A 34 -1.32 0.74 6.53
C GLY A 34 -1.82 0.23 7.86
N ARG A 35 -3.06 -0.20 7.88
CA ARG A 35 -3.64 -0.73 9.11
C ARG A 35 -4.42 -1.99 8.78
N LYS A 36 -4.49 -2.88 9.74
CA LYS A 36 -5.24 -4.11 9.59
C LYS A 36 -6.60 -3.93 10.23
N VAL A 37 -7.64 -4.16 9.44
CA VAL A 37 -9.02 -4.06 9.90
C VAL A 37 -9.65 -5.41 9.66
N GLY A 38 -9.92 -6.12 10.75
CA GLY A 38 -10.40 -7.48 10.62
C GLY A 38 -9.34 -8.36 9.99
N LYS A 39 -9.67 -8.97 8.89
CA LYS A 39 -8.72 -9.85 8.19
C LYS A 39 -8.11 -9.18 6.97
N ARG A 40 -8.34 -7.90 6.79
CA ARG A 40 -7.89 -7.20 5.59
C ARG A 40 -7.04 -6.02 5.96
N TRP A 41 -6.09 -5.73 5.09
CA TRP A 41 -5.28 -4.53 5.23
C TRP A 41 -5.93 -3.37 4.48
N ARG A 42 -5.88 -2.21 5.11
CA ARG A 42 -6.36 -0.97 4.50
C ARG A 42 -5.18 -0.01 4.41
N ILE A 43 -4.85 0.36 3.21
CA ILE A 43 -3.66 1.17 2.96
C ILE A 43 -4.10 2.49 2.36
N PRO A 44 -3.75 3.62 2.98
CA PRO A 44 -4.12 4.93 2.43
C PRO A 44 -3.54 5.09 1.03
N VAL A 45 -4.35 5.59 0.12
CA VAL A 45 -3.89 5.87 -1.24
C VAL A 45 -2.70 6.81 -1.20
N GLU A 46 -2.72 7.74 -0.28
CA GLU A 46 -1.64 8.70 -0.11
C GLU A 46 -0.32 8.00 0.15
N ALA A 47 -0.34 6.97 1.01
CA ALA A 47 0.86 6.22 1.30
C ALA A 47 1.37 5.48 0.08
N VAL A 48 0.45 4.95 -0.72
CA VAL A 48 0.82 4.28 -1.97
C VAL A 48 1.49 5.26 -2.92
N GLU A 49 0.92 6.44 -3.04
CA GLU A 49 1.46 7.45 -3.95
C GLU A 49 2.85 7.91 -3.51
N ILE A 50 3.03 8.10 -2.22
CA ILE A 50 4.33 8.50 -1.68
C ILE A 50 5.37 7.42 -1.99
N ARG A 51 5.00 6.16 -1.74
CA ARG A 51 5.91 5.05 -2.00
C ARG A 51 6.24 4.96 -3.48
N LEU A 52 5.24 5.18 -4.32
CA LEU A 52 5.45 5.12 -5.77
C LEU A 52 6.44 6.17 -6.21
N LYS A 53 6.33 7.36 -5.65
CA LYS A 53 7.27 8.44 -5.97
C LYS A 53 8.68 8.08 -5.53
N GLN A 54 8.82 7.46 -4.37
CA GLN A 54 10.13 7.05 -3.87
C GLN A 54 10.76 6.01 -4.78
N GLN A 55 9.96 5.11 -5.31
CA GLN A 55 10.47 4.08 -6.21
C GLN A 55 10.93 4.66 -7.53
N ARG A 56 10.28 5.73 -7.98
CA ARG A 56 10.61 6.34 -9.27
C ARG A 56 11.70 7.39 -9.14
N SER A 57 11.94 7.83 -7.94
CA SER A 57 12.95 8.83 -7.69
C SER A 57 14.32 8.16 -7.64
N VAL A 58 15.18 8.51 -8.52
CA VAL A 58 16.49 7.89 -8.60
C VAL A 58 17.56 8.94 -8.34
#